data_048ce6ccdaab677dca383a1a38534db3
#
_entry.id   048ce6ccdaab677dca383a1a38534db3
#
_cell.length_a   1.000
_cell.length_b   1.000
_cell.length_c   1.000
_cell.angle_alpha   90.00
_cell.angle_beta   90.00
_cell.angle_gamma   90.00
#
_symmetry.space_group_name_H-M   'P 1'
#
loop_
_entity.id
_entity.type
_entity.pdbx_description
1 polymer ?
#
loop_
_entity_poly.entity_id
_entity_poly.type
_entity_poly.pdbx_seq_one_letter_code
_entity_poly.pdbx_strand_id
1 'polypeptide(L)'
;MRFKIEPNEDVHVNDLIRGEVVINSSILDDKVLYKSADELPTYHLANIVDDHLMEVSHVIRGEEWLPSAPLHVLLYRAFGWEDTMPAFAHLPLLLKPEGNGKLSKRDGDRLGFPVFPLEWHDPKSGDVSSGYRESGYLPEAVSYTHLTLPTK
;
A
#
# COMPACT_ATOMS: atom_id res chain seq x y z
N MET A 1 -18.16 -15.02 1.91
CA MET A 1 -17.19 -15.69 2.82
C MET A 1 -16.47 -14.65 3.66
N ARG A 2 -16.32 -14.89 4.96
CA ARG A 2 -15.54 -14.03 5.88
C ARG A 2 -14.37 -14.81 6.44
N PHE A 3 -13.28 -14.13 6.68
CA PHE A 3 -12.17 -14.63 7.46
C PHE A 3 -12.39 -14.23 8.92
N LYS A 4 -12.52 -15.24 9.77
CA LYS A 4 -12.64 -15.05 11.22
C LYS A 4 -11.23 -14.95 11.80
N ILE A 5 -10.96 -13.88 12.53
CA ILE A 5 -9.68 -13.64 13.17
C ILE A 5 -9.78 -14.05 14.64
N GLU A 6 -8.88 -14.91 15.10
CA GLU A 6 -8.79 -15.26 16.52
C GLU A 6 -8.19 -14.07 17.28
N PRO A 7 -8.84 -13.64 18.37
CA PRO A 7 -8.37 -12.49 19.14
C PRO A 7 -7.15 -12.83 20.02
N ASN A 8 -6.48 -11.78 20.51
CA ASN A 8 -5.37 -11.87 21.48
C ASN A 8 -4.08 -12.54 20.97
N GLU A 9 -3.86 -12.54 19.68
CA GLU A 9 -2.60 -12.94 19.07
C GLU A 9 -1.80 -11.70 18.68
N ASP A 10 -0.50 -11.65 19.01
CA ASP A 10 0.40 -10.63 18.51
C ASP A 10 0.92 -11.06 17.13
N VAL A 11 0.48 -10.35 16.11
CA VAL A 11 0.85 -10.60 14.71
C VAL A 11 2.07 -9.76 14.37
N HIS A 12 3.17 -10.44 14.07
CA HIS A 12 4.44 -9.84 13.71
C HIS A 12 4.52 -9.63 12.20
N VAL A 13 4.81 -8.41 11.78
CA VAL A 13 5.08 -8.03 10.38
C VAL A 13 6.50 -7.51 10.31
N ASN A 14 7.39 -8.24 9.68
CA ASN A 14 8.76 -7.78 9.42
C ASN A 14 8.77 -6.94 8.15
N ASP A 15 8.80 -5.62 8.31
CA ASP A 15 8.81 -4.69 7.19
C ASP A 15 10.23 -4.21 6.91
N LEU A 16 10.65 -4.23 5.64
CA LEU A 16 12.01 -3.87 5.23
C LEU A 16 12.37 -2.40 5.49
N ILE A 17 11.36 -1.53 5.59
CA ILE A 17 11.55 -0.09 5.80
C ILE A 17 11.19 0.32 7.23
N ARG A 18 10.10 -0.24 7.77
CA ARG A 18 9.57 0.11 9.09
C ARG A 18 10.15 -0.73 10.23
N GLY A 19 10.85 -1.82 9.90
CA GLY A 19 11.30 -2.80 10.86
C GLY A 19 10.17 -3.69 11.36
N GLU A 20 10.30 -4.21 12.56
CA GLU A 20 9.29 -5.06 13.16
C GLU A 20 8.07 -4.24 13.61
N VAL A 21 6.92 -4.58 13.05
CA VAL A 21 5.61 -4.01 13.43
C VAL A 21 4.79 -5.11 14.08
N VAL A 22 4.40 -4.92 15.32
CA VAL A 22 3.58 -5.88 16.08
C VAL A 22 2.19 -5.31 16.30
N ILE A 23 1.17 -6.04 15.89
CA ILE A 23 -0.23 -5.62 16.03
C ILE A 23 -1.02 -6.76 16.67
N ASN A 24 -1.71 -6.47 17.78
CA ASN A 24 -2.56 -7.45 18.41
C ASN A 24 -3.83 -7.67 17.58
N SER A 25 -4.16 -8.94 17.30
CA SER A 25 -5.29 -9.32 16.44
C SER A 25 -6.65 -8.88 16.97
N SER A 26 -6.77 -8.56 18.26
CA SER A 26 -8.03 -8.07 18.86
C SER A 26 -8.51 -6.74 18.29
N ILE A 27 -7.64 -5.96 17.64
CA ILE A 27 -8.01 -4.72 16.96
C ILE A 27 -8.37 -4.91 15.49
N LEU A 28 -8.21 -6.11 14.97
CA LEU A 28 -8.54 -6.44 13.59
C LEU A 28 -9.99 -6.91 13.48
N ASP A 29 -10.69 -6.40 12.48
CA ASP A 29 -12.05 -6.85 12.19
C ASP A 29 -12.05 -8.07 11.27
N ASP A 30 -13.01 -8.97 11.46
CA ASP A 30 -13.31 -10.03 10.50
C ASP A 30 -13.56 -9.46 9.10
N LYS A 31 -12.75 -9.84 8.14
CA LYS A 31 -12.85 -9.30 6.79
C LYS A 31 -13.67 -10.19 5.84
N VAL A 32 -14.50 -9.54 5.03
CA VAL A 32 -15.13 -10.19 3.89
C VAL A 32 -14.06 -10.46 2.84
N LEU A 33 -13.86 -11.72 2.50
CA LEU A 33 -12.89 -12.14 1.49
C LEU A 33 -13.52 -12.38 0.12
N TYR A 34 -14.80 -12.80 0.11
CA TYR A 34 -15.51 -13.09 -1.13
C TYR A 34 -16.95 -12.61 -1.02
N LYS A 35 -17.40 -11.88 -2.02
CA LYS A 35 -18.76 -11.34 -2.14
C LYS A 35 -19.59 -12.29 -3.00
N SER A 36 -20.55 -12.97 -2.38
CA SER A 36 -21.40 -13.93 -3.09
C SER A 36 -22.34 -13.27 -4.11
N ALA A 37 -22.71 -12.01 -3.91
CA ALA A 37 -23.59 -11.28 -4.82
C ALA A 37 -22.90 -10.93 -6.14
N ASP A 38 -21.62 -10.61 -6.08
CA ASP A 38 -20.84 -10.18 -7.25
C ASP A 38 -20.00 -11.33 -7.81
N GLU A 39 -19.94 -12.47 -7.09
CA GLU A 39 -19.07 -13.61 -7.37
C GLU A 39 -17.58 -13.23 -7.51
N LEU A 40 -17.16 -12.21 -6.76
CA LEU A 40 -15.81 -11.65 -6.83
C LEU A 40 -15.10 -11.70 -5.47
N PRO A 41 -13.78 -11.95 -5.46
CA PRO A 41 -12.97 -11.78 -4.27
C PRO A 41 -12.87 -10.29 -3.91
N THR A 42 -12.68 -10.01 -2.63
CA THR A 42 -12.27 -8.67 -2.20
C THR A 42 -10.78 -8.50 -2.44
N TYR A 43 -10.30 -7.25 -2.37
CA TYR A 43 -8.89 -6.90 -2.53
C TYR A 43 -7.95 -7.80 -1.72
N HIS A 44 -8.26 -8.02 -0.44
CA HIS A 44 -7.37 -8.79 0.45
C HIS A 44 -7.17 -10.24 0.00
N LEU A 45 -8.24 -10.91 -0.45
CA LEU A 45 -8.12 -12.27 -0.96
C LEU A 45 -7.43 -12.29 -2.33
N ALA A 46 -7.84 -11.43 -3.25
CA ALA A 46 -7.27 -11.36 -4.58
C ALA A 46 -5.77 -11.09 -4.53
N ASN A 47 -5.36 -10.10 -3.73
CA ASN A 47 -3.95 -9.74 -3.59
C ASN A 47 -3.09 -10.90 -3.09
N ILE A 48 -3.52 -11.60 -2.02
CA ILE A 48 -2.76 -12.73 -1.46
C ILE A 48 -2.63 -13.88 -2.46
N VAL A 49 -3.71 -14.19 -3.17
CA VAL A 49 -3.72 -15.28 -4.16
C VAL A 49 -2.85 -14.94 -5.36
N ASP A 50 -2.96 -13.72 -5.87
CA ASP A 50 -2.16 -13.26 -7.01
C ASP A 50 -0.68 -13.20 -6.66
N ASP A 51 -0.32 -12.63 -5.49
CA ASP A 51 1.06 -12.55 -5.03
C ASP A 51 1.68 -13.94 -4.87
N HIS A 52 0.93 -14.91 -4.32
CA HIS A 52 1.40 -16.29 -4.18
C HIS A 52 1.56 -17.00 -5.53
N LEU A 53 0.53 -16.96 -6.39
CA LEU A 53 0.56 -17.64 -7.69
C LEU A 53 1.55 -17.04 -8.69
N MET A 54 1.82 -15.73 -8.57
CA MET A 54 2.78 -15.01 -9.40
C MET A 54 4.20 -15.04 -8.81
N GLU A 55 4.39 -15.73 -7.68
CA GLU A 55 5.70 -15.84 -6.99
C GLU A 55 6.30 -14.46 -6.67
N VAL A 56 5.46 -13.52 -6.21
CA VAL A 56 5.91 -12.18 -5.84
C VAL A 56 6.82 -12.26 -4.63
N SER A 57 8.05 -11.82 -4.77
CA SER A 57 9.06 -11.86 -3.69
C SER A 57 8.99 -10.66 -2.74
N HIS A 58 8.54 -9.50 -3.23
CA HIS A 58 8.50 -8.26 -2.45
C HIS A 58 7.23 -7.48 -2.76
N VAL A 59 6.47 -7.09 -1.74
CA VAL A 59 5.32 -6.19 -1.83
C VAL A 59 5.75 -4.80 -1.38
N ILE A 60 5.98 -3.91 -2.35
CA ILE A 60 6.37 -2.52 -2.12
C ILE A 60 5.16 -1.61 -2.36
N ARG A 61 4.70 -0.93 -1.31
CA ARG A 61 3.48 -0.09 -1.39
C ARG A 61 3.51 1.05 -0.38
N GLY A 62 2.57 1.99 -0.48
CA GLY A 62 2.45 3.09 0.45
C GLY A 62 2.03 2.64 1.87
N GLU A 63 2.46 3.38 2.88
CA GLU A 63 2.20 3.05 4.30
C GLU A 63 0.72 3.07 4.68
N GLU A 64 -0.16 3.62 3.85
CA GLU A 64 -1.62 3.53 4.04
C GLU A 64 -2.13 2.09 4.06
N TRP A 65 -1.33 1.15 3.53
CA TRP A 65 -1.63 -0.27 3.52
C TRP A 65 -1.02 -1.04 4.70
N LEU A 66 -0.17 -0.41 5.49
CA LEU A 66 0.46 -1.04 6.65
C LEU A 66 -0.57 -1.62 7.65
N PRO A 67 -1.71 -0.96 7.95
CA PRO A 67 -2.75 -1.54 8.80
C PRO A 67 -3.37 -2.84 8.27
N SER A 68 -3.22 -3.13 6.98
CA SER A 68 -3.70 -4.38 6.36
C SER A 68 -2.65 -5.50 6.37
N ALA A 69 -1.39 -5.19 6.65
CA ALA A 69 -0.32 -6.18 6.61
C ALA A 69 -0.51 -7.34 7.60
N PRO A 70 -0.96 -7.12 8.86
CA PRO A 70 -1.24 -8.21 9.78
C PRO A 70 -2.32 -9.17 9.29
N LEU A 71 -3.38 -8.64 8.67
CA LEU A 71 -4.41 -9.47 8.03
C LEU A 71 -3.80 -10.33 6.91
N HIS A 72 -2.90 -9.77 6.10
CA HIS A 72 -2.23 -10.52 5.03
C HIS A 72 -1.36 -11.64 5.60
N VAL A 73 -0.59 -11.38 6.66
CA VAL A 73 0.19 -12.42 7.37
C VAL A 73 -0.72 -13.55 7.84
N LEU A 74 -1.85 -13.22 8.49
CA LEU A 74 -2.81 -14.21 8.95
C LEU A 74 -3.43 -15.02 7.79
N LEU A 75 -3.66 -14.39 6.64
CA LEU A 75 -4.16 -15.08 5.45
C LEU A 75 -3.12 -16.05 4.87
N TYR A 76 -1.84 -15.63 4.75
CA TYR A 76 -0.76 -16.52 4.33
C TYR A 76 -0.66 -17.76 5.23
N ARG A 77 -0.75 -17.57 6.55
CA ARG A 77 -0.80 -18.68 7.52
C ARG A 77 -2.01 -19.58 7.32
N ALA A 78 -3.19 -19.00 7.17
CA ALA A 78 -4.44 -19.75 7.00
C ALA A 78 -4.45 -20.60 5.71
N PHE A 79 -3.74 -20.17 4.68
CA PHE A 79 -3.56 -20.92 3.44
C PHE A 79 -2.39 -21.91 3.50
N GLY A 80 -1.58 -21.90 4.56
CA GLY A 80 -0.36 -22.73 4.65
C GLY A 80 0.75 -22.26 3.70
N TRP A 81 0.79 -20.98 3.37
CA TRP A 81 1.73 -20.34 2.43
C TRP A 81 2.79 -19.48 3.11
N GLU A 82 3.07 -19.71 4.39
CA GLU A 82 4.04 -18.91 5.15
C GLU A 82 5.43 -18.90 4.50
N ASP A 83 5.87 -20.05 3.97
CA ASP A 83 7.19 -20.20 3.33
C ASP A 83 7.30 -19.40 2.01
N THR A 84 6.18 -19.02 1.41
CA THR A 84 6.12 -18.27 0.15
C THR A 84 5.60 -16.84 0.36
N MET A 85 5.45 -16.41 1.61
CA MET A 85 5.01 -15.05 1.93
C MET A 85 6.08 -14.04 1.48
N PRO A 86 5.68 -13.00 0.68
CA PRO A 86 6.61 -11.98 0.23
C PRO A 86 7.15 -11.14 1.39
N ALA A 87 8.32 -10.56 1.21
CA ALA A 87 8.80 -9.50 2.08
C ALA A 87 7.96 -8.22 1.88
N PHE A 88 7.62 -7.53 2.96
CA PHE A 88 6.85 -6.30 2.90
C PHE A 88 7.75 -5.07 3.01
N ALA A 89 7.45 -4.03 2.25
CA ALA A 89 8.12 -2.74 2.32
C ALA A 89 7.10 -1.61 2.18
N HIS A 90 6.81 -0.91 3.28
CA HIS A 90 5.83 0.18 3.30
C HIS A 90 6.53 1.53 3.24
N LEU A 91 6.43 2.19 2.07
CA LEU A 91 6.99 3.50 1.81
C LEU A 91 6.19 4.60 2.52
N PRO A 92 6.86 5.63 3.07
CA PRO A 92 6.19 6.78 3.64
C PRO A 92 5.37 7.54 2.59
N LEU A 93 4.32 8.22 3.06
CA LEU A 93 3.49 9.05 2.20
C LEU A 93 4.17 10.40 1.94
N LEU A 94 4.00 10.93 0.74
CA LEU A 94 4.22 12.34 0.48
C LEU A 94 3.12 13.15 1.16
N LEU A 95 3.51 13.99 2.09
CA LEU A 95 2.58 14.81 2.87
C LEU A 95 2.34 16.16 2.19
N LYS A 96 1.21 16.77 2.51
CA LYS A 96 0.92 18.15 2.09
C LYS A 96 1.93 19.11 2.72
N PRO A 97 2.36 20.16 2.02
CA PRO A 97 3.25 21.16 2.59
C PRO A 97 2.60 21.93 3.73
N GLU A 98 1.27 22.07 3.70
CA GLU A 98 0.48 22.72 4.72
C GLU A 98 -0.65 21.79 5.19
N GLY A 99 -0.84 21.70 6.51
CA GLY A 99 -1.84 20.83 7.12
C GLY A 99 -1.35 19.38 7.30
N ASN A 100 -2.30 18.49 7.60
CA ASN A 100 -2.03 17.08 7.83
C ASN A 100 -2.62 16.25 6.69
N GLY A 101 -1.90 15.20 6.31
CA GLY A 101 -2.40 14.16 5.40
C GLY A 101 -1.62 14.01 4.11
N LYS A 102 -2.00 12.99 3.37
CA LYS A 102 -1.37 12.59 2.11
C LYS A 102 -1.59 13.65 1.02
N LEU A 103 -0.54 13.98 0.28
CA LEU A 103 -0.64 14.76 -0.94
C LEU A 103 -1.48 13.98 -1.98
N SER A 104 -2.59 14.56 -2.41
CA SER A 104 -3.45 13.96 -3.43
C SER A 104 -3.14 14.54 -4.81
N LYS A 105 -3.61 13.87 -5.86
CA LYS A 105 -3.51 14.38 -7.24
C LYS A 105 -4.12 15.79 -7.38
N ARG A 106 -5.28 16.01 -6.75
CA ARG A 106 -5.95 17.33 -6.75
C ARG A 106 -5.16 18.42 -6.01
N ASP A 107 -4.42 18.04 -4.96
CA ASP A 107 -3.55 18.98 -4.26
C ASP A 107 -2.34 19.34 -5.13
N GLY A 108 -1.82 18.37 -5.90
CA GLY A 108 -0.72 18.61 -6.84
C GLY A 108 -1.07 19.69 -7.85
N ASP A 109 -2.19 19.55 -8.53
CA ASP A 109 -2.66 20.53 -9.52
C ASP A 109 -2.87 21.92 -8.89
N ARG A 110 -3.50 21.97 -7.70
CA ARG A 110 -3.76 23.23 -6.99
C ARG A 110 -2.50 23.93 -6.47
N LEU A 111 -1.49 23.16 -6.07
CA LEU A 111 -0.27 23.66 -5.46
C LEU A 111 0.91 23.75 -6.44
N GLY A 112 0.71 23.30 -7.68
CA GLY A 112 1.75 23.29 -8.71
C GLY A 112 2.81 22.20 -8.52
N PHE A 113 2.50 21.14 -7.75
CA PHE A 113 3.40 19.99 -7.60
C PHE A 113 3.02 18.89 -8.57
N PRO A 114 3.95 18.32 -9.33
CA PRO A 114 3.67 17.16 -10.15
C PRO A 114 3.36 15.94 -9.28
N VAL A 115 2.43 15.11 -9.71
CA VAL A 115 2.03 13.86 -9.03
C VAL A 115 2.22 12.63 -9.89
N PHE A 116 2.50 12.83 -11.16
CA PHE A 116 2.78 11.76 -12.11
C PHE A 116 4.29 11.74 -12.44
N PRO A 117 4.83 10.55 -12.76
CA PRO A 117 6.23 10.46 -13.21
C PRO A 117 6.47 11.23 -14.51
N LEU A 118 5.51 11.20 -15.41
CA LEU A 118 5.49 11.87 -16.71
C LEU A 118 4.24 12.75 -16.84
N GLU A 119 4.27 13.71 -17.74
CA GLU A 119 3.10 14.49 -18.09
C GLU A 119 1.95 13.57 -18.47
N TRP A 120 0.78 13.84 -17.94
CA TRP A 120 -0.42 13.07 -18.17
C TRP A 120 -1.50 13.90 -18.87
N HIS A 121 -1.99 13.39 -19.98
CA HIS A 121 -3.12 13.95 -20.69
C HIS A 121 -4.36 13.10 -20.39
N ASP A 122 -5.38 13.69 -19.76
CA ASP A 122 -6.63 12.98 -19.49
C ASP A 122 -7.40 12.77 -20.81
N PRO A 123 -7.63 11.51 -21.21
CA PRO A 123 -8.30 11.22 -22.49
C PRO A 123 -9.78 11.61 -22.50
N LYS A 124 -10.38 11.90 -21.36
CA LYS A 124 -11.80 12.25 -21.25
C LYS A 124 -12.02 13.75 -21.16
N SER A 125 -11.26 14.44 -20.31
CA SER A 125 -11.43 15.89 -20.08
C SER A 125 -10.51 16.72 -20.99
N GLY A 126 -9.41 16.14 -21.48
CA GLY A 126 -8.36 16.87 -22.19
C GLY A 126 -7.43 17.65 -21.28
N ASP A 127 -7.60 17.56 -19.96
CA ASP A 127 -6.74 18.24 -18.99
C ASP A 127 -5.31 17.67 -19.04
N VAL A 128 -4.34 18.54 -18.83
CA VAL A 128 -2.92 18.19 -18.79
C VAL A 128 -2.39 18.37 -17.39
N SER A 129 -1.85 17.30 -16.80
CA SER A 129 -1.17 17.32 -15.51
C SER A 129 0.34 17.19 -15.71
N SER A 130 1.10 18.10 -15.14
CA SER A 130 2.56 18.11 -15.23
C SER A 130 3.19 16.87 -14.58
N GLY A 131 4.24 16.35 -15.21
CA GLY A 131 5.03 15.24 -14.68
C GLY A 131 6.28 15.67 -13.92
N TYR A 132 6.84 14.78 -13.09
CA TYR A 132 8.11 15.02 -12.39
C TYR A 132 9.25 15.29 -13.38
N ARG A 133 9.33 14.49 -14.47
CA ARG A 133 10.36 14.64 -15.50
C ARG A 133 10.30 16.01 -16.15
N GLU A 134 9.13 16.43 -16.63
CA GLU A 134 8.91 17.70 -17.33
C GLU A 134 9.10 18.90 -16.40
N SER A 135 8.88 18.71 -15.10
CA SER A 135 9.15 19.71 -14.05
C SER A 135 10.60 19.73 -13.58
N GLY A 136 11.48 18.91 -14.18
CA GLY A 136 12.93 18.92 -13.91
C GLY A 136 13.34 18.14 -12.65
N TYR A 137 12.49 17.30 -12.10
CA TYR A 137 12.85 16.44 -10.97
C TYR A 137 13.58 15.19 -11.46
N LEU A 138 14.70 14.88 -10.81
CA LEU A 138 15.45 13.67 -11.07
C LEU A 138 14.79 12.46 -10.38
N PRO A 139 14.75 11.28 -11.02
CA PRO A 139 14.17 10.05 -10.41
C PRO A 139 14.79 9.71 -9.06
N GLU A 140 16.09 9.90 -8.92
CA GLU A 140 16.84 9.63 -7.69
C GLU A 140 16.38 10.54 -6.55
N ALA A 141 16.10 11.82 -6.82
CA ALA A 141 15.61 12.76 -5.82
C ALA A 141 14.22 12.37 -5.31
N VAL A 142 13.32 11.93 -6.21
CA VAL A 142 11.98 11.47 -5.84
C VAL A 142 12.07 10.20 -5.01
N SER A 143 12.89 9.22 -5.43
CA SER A 143 13.11 7.97 -4.69
C SER A 143 13.71 8.22 -3.32
N TYR A 144 14.71 9.11 -3.22
CA TYR A 144 15.33 9.47 -1.95
C TYR A 144 14.33 10.09 -0.97
N THR A 145 13.45 10.96 -1.45
CA THR A 145 12.40 11.57 -0.62
C THR A 145 11.48 10.52 -0.01
N HIS A 146 11.08 9.51 -0.77
CA HIS A 146 10.24 8.41 -0.27
C HIS A 146 10.93 7.54 0.78
N LEU A 147 12.24 7.30 0.64
CA LEU A 147 12.98 6.40 1.52
C LEU A 147 13.49 7.07 2.80
N THR A 148 13.67 8.39 2.79
CA THR A 148 14.38 9.11 3.87
C THR A 148 13.52 10.07 4.67
N LEU A 149 12.25 10.26 4.30
CA LEU A 149 11.36 11.08 5.12
C LEU A 149 11.22 10.46 6.53
N PRO A 150 11.44 11.25 7.58
CA PRO A 150 11.29 10.75 8.94
C PRO A 150 9.86 10.31 9.16
N THR A 151 9.71 9.06 9.55
CA THR A 151 8.44 8.53 10.03
C THR A 151 8.12 9.18 11.37
N LYS A 152 7.03 9.93 11.42
CA LYS A 152 6.51 10.44 12.70
C LYS A 152 5.80 9.35 13.45
#